data_58f349cdf1ebcd1c4110ea30e293f01f
#
_entry.id   58f349cdf1ebcd1c4110ea30e293f01f
#
_cell.length_a   1.000
_cell.length_b   1.000
_cell.length_c   1.000
_cell.angle_alpha   90.00
_cell.angle_beta   90.00
_cell.angle_gamma   90.00
#
_symmetry.space_group_name_H-M   'P 1'
#
loop_
_entity.id
_entity.type
_entity.pdbx_description
1 polymer ?
#
loop_
_entity_poly.entity_id
_entity_poly.type
_entity_poly.pdbx_seq_one_letter_code
_entity_poly.pdbx_strand_id
1 'polypeptide(L)'
;MNGKYYGRLEVRYHKKEAARLEHIKNKRKRSKTMVKGYKVFNPDWTCRDKQYTCPGLFEEDVNPSVCNVGMHFCKSAADCFRYYDFDPNNHVAEVIAHGTVAEGEDKCATNKLEIVREIPWAEVLEIVNTGKACTGRCNSGNRNSGDCNSGNRNSGDCNSGDWNSGNRNSGDWNSGNRNSGDWNSGNRNSGDCNSGDCNSGDWNSGDWNSGNRNSGDWNSGNRNSGDW
;
A
#
# COMPACT_ATOMS: atom_id res chain seq x y z
N MET A 1 46.05 58.19 0.52
CA MET A 1 45.85 56.80 1.04
C MET A 1 44.38 56.56 1.43
N ASN A 2 43.41 56.65 0.55
CA ASN A 2 41.98 56.46 0.92
C ASN A 2 41.14 55.58 -0.02
N GLY A 3 41.78 54.87 -0.99
CA GLY A 3 41.04 54.03 -1.93
C GLY A 3 40.76 52.59 -1.50
N LYS A 4 41.46 52.02 -0.51
CA LYS A 4 41.32 50.60 -0.08
C LYS A 4 40.20 50.37 0.96
N TYR A 5 39.70 51.37 1.62
CA TYR A 5 38.66 51.22 2.66
C TYR A 5 37.24 51.15 2.07
N TYR A 6 36.95 51.86 1.00
CA TYR A 6 35.65 51.86 0.36
C TYR A 6 35.32 50.52 -0.32
N GLY A 7 36.28 49.88 -0.98
CA GLY A 7 36.06 48.60 -1.65
C GLY A 7 35.79 47.43 -0.70
N ARG A 8 36.28 47.45 0.56
CA ARG A 8 36.01 46.42 1.58
C ARG A 8 34.57 46.57 2.19
N LEU A 9 34.06 47.78 2.26
CA LEU A 9 32.67 48.05 2.75
C LEU A 9 31.63 47.64 1.70
N GLU A 10 31.85 47.92 0.42
CA GLU A 10 30.95 47.50 -0.67
C GLU A 10 30.91 46.00 -0.81
N VAL A 11 32.04 45.29 -0.77
CA VAL A 11 32.10 43.83 -0.83
C VAL A 11 31.37 43.18 0.35
N ARG A 12 31.48 43.77 1.56
CA ARG A 12 30.73 43.29 2.75
C ARG A 12 29.22 43.57 2.64
N TYR A 13 28.82 44.69 2.07
CA TYR A 13 27.42 45.02 1.83
C TYR A 13 26.79 44.04 0.83
N HIS A 14 27.39 43.83 -0.32
CA HIS A 14 26.92 42.90 -1.34
C HIS A 14 26.86 41.44 -0.85
N LYS A 15 27.82 41.01 0.00
CA LYS A 15 27.75 39.66 0.62
C LYS A 15 26.58 39.53 1.63
N LYS A 16 26.29 40.56 2.41
CA LYS A 16 25.15 40.58 3.33
C LYS A 16 23.79 40.63 2.58
N GLU A 17 23.71 41.38 1.51
CA GLU A 17 22.53 41.49 0.65
C GLU A 17 22.27 40.18 -0.09
N ALA A 18 23.30 39.54 -0.64
CA ALA A 18 23.23 38.21 -1.27
C ALA A 18 22.75 37.13 -0.27
N ALA A 19 23.30 37.12 0.94
CA ALA A 19 22.89 36.21 2.01
C ALA A 19 21.43 36.46 2.45
N ARG A 20 21.00 37.72 2.51
CA ARG A 20 19.61 38.11 2.81
C ARG A 20 18.64 37.70 1.70
N LEU A 21 19.02 37.88 0.44
CA LEU A 21 18.24 37.47 -0.73
C LEU A 21 18.16 35.93 -0.84
N GLU A 22 19.23 35.25 -0.50
CA GLU A 22 19.25 33.78 -0.45
C GLU A 22 18.42 33.24 0.71
N HIS A 23 18.46 33.89 1.88
CA HIS A 23 17.57 33.60 2.99
C HIS A 23 16.10 33.85 2.65
N ILE A 24 15.79 34.94 1.93
CA ILE A 24 14.44 35.26 1.43
C ILE A 24 14.01 34.27 0.34
N LYS A 25 14.92 33.87 -0.58
CA LYS A 25 14.67 32.83 -1.57
C LYS A 25 14.44 31.46 -0.93
N ASN A 26 15.22 31.10 0.09
CA ASN A 26 15.05 29.89 0.85
C ASN A 26 13.79 29.92 1.73
N LYS A 27 13.43 31.09 2.28
CA LYS A 27 12.15 31.30 2.96
C LYS A 27 10.94 31.26 1.99
N ARG A 28 11.09 31.76 0.75
CA ARG A 28 10.07 31.62 -0.31
C ARG A 28 10.01 30.22 -0.91
N LYS A 29 11.13 29.48 -1.01
CA LYS A 29 11.16 28.05 -1.36
C LYS A 29 10.58 27.15 -0.26
N ARG A 30 10.63 27.57 1.01
CA ARG A 30 9.85 27.00 2.13
C ARG A 30 8.38 27.43 2.15
N SER A 31 7.93 28.29 1.20
CA SER A 31 6.56 28.68 1.02
C SER A 31 5.75 27.53 0.46
N LYS A 32 5.15 26.77 1.38
CA LYS A 32 3.85 26.11 1.23
C LYS A 32 3.64 25.27 -0.02
N THR A 33 4.40 24.24 -0.20
CA THR A 33 3.89 23.09 -0.93
C THR A 33 2.93 22.37 0.03
N MET A 34 1.63 22.67 -0.09
CA MET A 34 0.60 21.89 0.61
C MET A 34 0.68 20.46 0.09
N VAL A 35 1.02 19.51 0.96
CA VAL A 35 1.08 18.10 0.61
C VAL A 35 -0.22 17.46 1.07
N LYS A 36 -0.99 16.97 0.11
CA LYS A 36 -2.21 16.20 0.38
C LYS A 36 -1.87 14.74 0.66
N GLY A 37 -2.68 14.11 1.46
CA GLY A 37 -2.54 12.69 1.77
C GLY A 37 -3.68 12.16 2.60
N TYR A 38 -3.42 11.03 3.24
CA TYR A 38 -4.38 10.27 4.02
C TYR A 38 -3.79 9.93 5.38
N LYS A 39 -4.66 9.80 6.37
CA LYS A 39 -4.29 9.35 7.71
C LYS A 39 -5.38 8.47 8.28
N VAL A 40 -4.97 7.42 8.98
CA VAL A 40 -5.86 6.53 9.72
C VAL A 40 -5.75 6.86 11.21
N PHE A 41 -6.86 6.73 11.92
CA PHE A 41 -7.00 6.92 13.35
C PHE A 41 -7.73 5.74 13.96
N ASN A 42 -7.51 5.51 15.24
CA ASN A 42 -8.28 4.55 16.01
C ASN A 42 -9.77 4.95 16.09
N PRO A 43 -10.68 4.04 16.52
CA PRO A 43 -12.12 4.32 16.62
C PRO A 43 -12.50 5.52 17.50
N ASP A 44 -11.61 5.95 18.38
CA ASP A 44 -11.76 7.11 19.25
C ASP A 44 -11.09 8.40 18.72
N TRP A 45 -10.69 8.41 17.45
CA TRP A 45 -9.91 9.48 16.81
C TRP A 45 -8.53 9.70 17.41
N THR A 46 -7.96 8.74 18.10
CA THR A 46 -6.58 8.82 18.56
C THR A 46 -5.59 8.30 17.51
N CYS A 47 -4.36 8.78 17.60
CA CYS A 47 -3.20 8.21 16.91
C CYS A 47 -2.03 8.28 17.88
N ARG A 48 -1.54 7.13 18.34
CA ARG A 48 -0.66 7.03 19.50
C ARG A 48 -1.29 7.75 20.72
N ASP A 49 -0.57 8.67 21.35
CA ASP A 49 -1.01 9.39 22.55
C ASP A 49 -1.72 10.72 22.23
N LYS A 50 -2.03 10.99 20.97
CA LYS A 50 -2.62 12.25 20.52
C LYS A 50 -4.07 12.07 20.09
N GLN A 51 -4.93 12.92 20.63
CA GLN A 51 -6.33 13.06 20.25
C GLN A 51 -6.48 14.00 19.07
N TYR A 52 -7.33 13.61 18.12
CA TYR A 52 -7.67 14.41 16.94
C TYR A 52 -9.18 14.64 16.85
N THR A 53 -9.58 15.58 15.99
CA THR A 53 -10.96 15.83 15.60
C THR A 53 -11.05 15.98 14.09
N CYS A 54 -12.18 15.64 13.51
CA CYS A 54 -12.43 15.82 12.09
C CYS A 54 -13.71 16.66 11.87
N PRO A 55 -13.63 17.81 11.17
CA PRO A 55 -12.40 18.45 10.70
C PRO A 55 -11.56 19.04 11.83
N GLY A 56 -10.28 19.32 11.57
CA GLY A 56 -9.40 19.91 12.57
C GLY A 56 -8.05 20.34 12.01
N LEU A 57 -7.43 21.31 12.68
CA LEU A 57 -6.08 21.79 12.36
C LEU A 57 -5.18 21.62 13.59
N PHE A 58 -4.07 20.92 13.40
CA PHE A 58 -3.12 20.58 14.46
C PHE A 58 -1.74 21.09 14.13
N GLU A 59 -1.04 21.62 15.13
CA GLU A 59 0.30 22.17 15.00
C GLU A 59 1.17 21.71 16.17
N GLU A 60 2.42 21.40 15.90
CA GLU A 60 3.44 21.01 16.88
C GLU A 60 4.69 21.85 16.64
N ASP A 61 5.31 22.34 17.71
CA ASP A 61 6.58 23.08 17.62
C ASP A 61 7.76 22.09 17.58
N VAL A 62 7.85 21.39 16.45
CA VAL A 62 8.86 20.37 16.21
C VAL A 62 9.43 20.47 14.80
N ASN A 63 10.65 19.99 14.60
CA ASN A 63 11.20 19.75 13.26
C ASN A 63 10.83 18.30 12.86
N PRO A 64 9.89 18.10 11.91
CA PRO A 64 9.35 16.77 11.63
C PRO A 64 10.43 15.84 11.07
N SER A 65 10.37 14.58 11.50
CA SER A 65 11.26 13.51 11.05
C SER A 65 10.45 12.21 10.93
N VAL A 66 10.56 11.54 9.80
CA VAL A 66 9.84 10.29 9.52
C VAL A 66 10.23 9.23 10.54
N CYS A 67 9.25 8.50 11.05
CA CYS A 67 9.35 7.48 12.10
C CYS A 67 9.70 7.99 13.51
N ASN A 68 9.90 9.29 13.72
CA ASN A 68 10.35 9.83 14.99
C ASN A 68 9.42 10.93 15.51
N VAL A 69 9.43 12.11 14.91
CA VAL A 69 8.78 13.31 15.44
C VAL A 69 7.83 13.93 14.41
N GLY A 70 6.71 14.48 14.89
CA GLY A 70 5.69 15.13 14.09
C GLY A 70 4.49 14.24 13.76
N MET A 71 3.50 14.83 13.14
CA MET A 71 2.27 14.14 12.72
C MET A 71 2.49 13.41 11.41
N HIS A 72 2.35 12.08 11.44
CA HIS A 72 2.57 11.22 10.28
C HIS A 72 1.30 11.06 9.45
N PHE A 73 1.48 10.98 8.13
CA PHE A 73 0.44 10.72 7.15
C PHE A 73 1.06 10.02 5.92
N CYS A 74 0.24 9.45 5.04
CA CYS A 74 0.69 8.81 3.80
C CYS A 74 0.15 9.56 2.58
N LYS A 75 0.89 9.55 1.47
CA LYS A 75 0.42 10.11 0.20
C LYS A 75 -0.62 9.20 -0.49
N SER A 76 -0.54 7.90 -0.23
CA SER A 76 -1.50 6.90 -0.66
C SER A 76 -2.30 6.38 0.54
N ALA A 77 -3.60 6.19 0.37
CA ALA A 77 -4.45 5.63 1.41
C ALA A 77 -4.06 4.18 1.74
N ALA A 78 -3.66 3.40 0.74
CA ALA A 78 -3.25 2.01 0.93
C ALA A 78 -2.02 1.87 1.84
N ASP A 79 -1.08 2.83 1.79
CA ASP A 79 0.12 2.82 2.63
C ASP A 79 -0.18 3.05 4.10
N CYS A 80 -1.29 3.72 4.44
CA CYS A 80 -1.71 3.89 5.83
C CYS A 80 -1.96 2.54 6.52
N PHE A 81 -2.48 1.58 5.80
CA PHE A 81 -2.81 0.24 6.30
C PHE A 81 -1.60 -0.71 6.42
N ARG A 82 -0.39 -0.20 6.25
CA ARG A 82 0.84 -0.86 6.72
C ARG A 82 1.08 -0.62 8.21
N TYR A 83 0.39 0.38 8.79
CA TYR A 83 0.57 0.83 10.17
C TYR A 83 -0.68 0.68 11.04
N TYR A 84 -1.82 0.45 10.42
CA TYR A 84 -3.12 0.24 11.04
C TYR A 84 -3.80 -0.97 10.43
N ASP A 85 -4.58 -1.67 11.22
CA ASP A 85 -5.42 -2.74 10.73
C ASP A 85 -6.44 -2.20 9.71
N PHE A 86 -6.71 -2.99 8.67
CA PHE A 86 -7.72 -2.68 7.67
C PHE A 86 -9.12 -3.01 8.23
N ASP A 87 -9.59 -2.15 9.11
CA ASP A 87 -10.81 -2.33 9.89
C ASP A 87 -11.76 -1.15 9.65
N PRO A 88 -13.04 -1.41 9.29
CA PRO A 88 -14.05 -0.36 9.10
C PRO A 88 -14.36 0.46 10.37
N ASN A 89 -13.98 0.00 11.56
CA ASN A 89 -14.11 0.77 12.78
C ASN A 89 -13.05 1.87 12.91
N ASN A 90 -11.95 1.80 12.18
CA ASN A 90 -10.96 2.86 12.14
C ASN A 90 -11.47 4.04 11.28
N HIS A 91 -11.14 5.26 11.72
CA HIS A 91 -11.43 6.45 10.94
C HIS A 91 -10.34 6.70 9.92
N VAL A 92 -10.71 6.96 8.67
CA VAL A 92 -9.79 7.35 7.59
C VAL A 92 -10.14 8.76 7.17
N ALA A 93 -9.14 9.63 7.03
CA ALA A 93 -9.39 11.01 6.64
C ALA A 93 -8.42 11.50 5.57
N GLU A 94 -8.93 12.41 4.73
CA GLU A 94 -8.10 13.26 3.89
C GLU A 94 -7.42 14.31 4.74
N VAL A 95 -6.13 14.49 4.51
CA VAL A 95 -5.32 15.45 5.26
C VAL A 95 -4.48 16.33 4.34
N ILE A 96 -4.15 17.53 4.84
CA ILE A 96 -3.26 18.48 4.17
C ILE A 96 -2.16 18.91 5.14
N ALA A 97 -0.92 18.70 4.76
CA ALA A 97 0.22 19.23 5.48
C ALA A 97 0.52 20.67 5.03
N HIS A 98 0.45 21.63 5.97
CA HIS A 98 0.68 23.06 5.74
C HIS A 98 2.05 23.53 6.23
N GLY A 99 2.75 22.71 7.00
CA GLY A 99 4.02 23.03 7.63
C GLY A 99 5.22 22.50 6.86
N THR A 100 6.30 22.30 7.59
CA THR A 100 7.46 21.56 7.08
C THR A 100 7.07 20.09 6.92
N VAL A 101 7.45 19.48 5.80
CA VAL A 101 7.19 18.06 5.54
C VAL A 101 8.53 17.33 5.38
N ALA A 102 8.69 16.27 6.17
CA ALA A 102 9.74 15.27 5.97
C ALA A 102 9.11 14.10 5.21
N GLU A 103 9.69 13.73 4.07
CA GLU A 103 9.20 12.66 3.21
C GLU A 103 10.01 11.38 3.41
N GLY A 104 9.34 10.25 3.56
CA GLY A 104 9.87 8.90 3.50
C GLY A 104 9.35 8.15 2.28
N GLU A 105 9.60 6.87 2.23
CA GLU A 105 9.21 6.01 1.10
C GLU A 105 7.68 5.87 1.01
N ASP A 106 7.02 5.54 2.09
CA ASP A 106 5.58 5.24 2.17
C ASP A 106 4.80 6.20 3.07
N LYS A 107 5.48 7.00 3.89
CA LYS A 107 4.87 7.97 4.79
C LYS A 107 5.64 9.28 4.87
N CYS A 108 4.94 10.30 5.30
CA CYS A 108 5.46 11.63 5.55
C CYS A 108 5.24 12.03 7.01
N ALA A 109 6.00 12.99 7.51
CA ALA A 109 5.79 13.63 8.80
C ALA A 109 5.70 15.14 8.62
N THR A 110 4.82 15.81 9.36
CA THR A 110 4.66 17.26 9.33
C THR A 110 4.46 17.81 10.75
N ASN A 111 4.81 19.08 10.92
CA ASN A 111 4.51 19.82 12.14
C ASN A 111 3.18 20.59 12.09
N LYS A 112 2.50 20.64 10.93
CA LYS A 112 1.18 21.26 10.80
C LYS A 112 0.30 20.48 9.85
N LEU A 113 -0.75 19.85 10.39
CA LEU A 113 -1.65 18.95 9.70
C LEU A 113 -3.09 19.42 9.84
N GLU A 114 -3.77 19.57 8.73
CA GLU A 114 -5.21 19.76 8.65
C GLU A 114 -5.88 18.43 8.34
N ILE A 115 -6.87 18.05 9.12
CA ILE A 115 -7.80 16.97 8.81
C ILE A 115 -9.00 17.61 8.13
N VAL A 116 -9.19 17.29 6.85
CA VAL A 116 -10.16 17.98 5.99
C VAL A 116 -11.54 17.38 6.15
N ARG A 117 -11.62 16.06 5.96
CA ARG A 117 -12.86 15.29 6.08
C ARG A 117 -12.57 13.83 6.39
N GLU A 118 -13.51 13.20 7.03
CA GLU A 118 -13.56 11.76 7.11
C GLU A 118 -13.98 11.16 5.78
N ILE A 119 -13.37 10.02 5.43
CA ILE A 119 -13.70 9.25 4.23
C ILE A 119 -14.58 8.09 4.66
N PRO A 120 -15.81 7.98 4.15
CA PRO A 120 -16.67 6.83 4.41
C PRO A 120 -16.00 5.52 3.94
N TRP A 121 -16.21 4.42 4.66
CA TRP A 121 -15.54 3.16 4.37
C TRP A 121 -15.75 2.66 2.93
N ALA A 122 -16.94 2.87 2.36
CA ALA A 122 -17.19 2.54 0.96
C ALA A 122 -16.25 3.28 -0.01
N GLU A 123 -15.95 4.55 0.26
CA GLU A 123 -14.98 5.34 -0.52
C GLU A 123 -13.54 4.88 -0.24
N VAL A 124 -13.21 4.48 1.00
CA VAL A 124 -11.90 3.89 1.33
C VAL A 124 -11.64 2.67 0.45
N LEU A 125 -12.61 1.77 0.30
CA LEU A 125 -12.50 0.58 -0.56
C LEU A 125 -12.23 0.94 -2.03
N GLU A 126 -12.78 2.05 -2.51
CA GLU A 126 -12.53 2.52 -3.89
C GLU A 126 -11.14 3.10 -4.09
N ILE A 127 -10.61 3.82 -3.09
CA ILE A 127 -9.29 4.49 -3.23
C ILE A 127 -8.10 3.58 -2.92
N VAL A 128 -8.28 2.50 -2.16
CA VAL A 128 -7.21 1.52 -1.87
C VAL A 128 -7.12 0.40 -2.91
N ASN A 129 -8.10 0.32 -3.81
CA ASN A 129 -8.17 -0.66 -4.89
C ASN A 129 -8.19 0.04 -6.24
N THR A 130 -7.59 -0.59 -7.25
CA THR A 130 -7.75 -0.14 -8.65
C THR A 130 -8.95 -0.78 -9.33
N GLY A 131 -9.50 -1.86 -8.74
CA GLY A 131 -10.70 -2.54 -9.19
C GLY A 131 -11.97 -2.07 -8.47
N LYS A 132 -13.12 -2.41 -9.05
CA LYS A 132 -14.45 -2.07 -8.51
C LYS A 132 -15.07 -3.23 -7.76
N ALA A 133 -15.91 -2.90 -6.76
CA ALA A 133 -16.64 -3.88 -5.96
C ALA A 133 -15.71 -4.90 -5.25
N CYS A 134 -14.59 -4.43 -4.73
CA CYS A 134 -13.66 -5.21 -3.93
C CYS A 134 -13.91 -5.00 -2.44
N THR A 135 -13.73 -6.04 -1.62
CA THR A 135 -13.93 -5.97 -0.16
C THR A 135 -12.64 -5.94 0.64
N GLY A 136 -11.51 -6.31 0.05
CA GLY A 136 -10.18 -6.17 0.63
C GLY A 136 -9.42 -4.97 0.09
N ARG A 137 -8.11 -4.99 0.23
CA ARG A 137 -7.21 -3.92 -0.20
C ARG A 137 -6.23 -4.39 -1.28
N CYS A 138 -5.62 -3.42 -1.98
CA CYS A 138 -4.58 -3.70 -2.98
C CYS A 138 -5.04 -4.64 -4.10
N ASN A 139 -6.34 -4.66 -4.41
CA ASN A 139 -6.86 -5.47 -5.49
C ASN A 139 -6.75 -4.73 -6.83
N SER A 140 -6.29 -5.43 -7.84
CA SER A 140 -6.30 -5.02 -9.25
C SER A 140 -7.29 -5.90 -10.00
N GLY A 141 -8.29 -5.28 -10.61
CA GLY A 141 -9.44 -5.99 -11.19
C GLY A 141 -10.68 -5.95 -10.29
N ASN A 142 -11.79 -6.50 -10.77
CA ASN A 142 -13.10 -6.25 -10.20
C ASN A 142 -13.64 -7.45 -9.39
N ARG A 143 -14.47 -7.15 -8.39
CA ARG A 143 -15.22 -8.14 -7.60
C ARG A 143 -14.32 -9.14 -6.86
N ASN A 144 -13.19 -8.67 -6.37
CA ASN A 144 -12.30 -9.48 -5.54
C ASN A 144 -12.71 -9.38 -4.07
N SER A 145 -12.62 -10.49 -3.36
CA SER A 145 -12.78 -10.58 -1.92
C SER A 145 -11.49 -11.11 -1.30
N GLY A 146 -10.96 -10.37 -0.33
CA GLY A 146 -9.62 -10.60 0.21
C GLY A 146 -8.60 -9.61 -0.35
N ASP A 147 -7.34 -9.79 0.00
CA ASP A 147 -6.27 -8.83 -0.25
C ASP A 147 -5.38 -9.23 -1.43
N CYS A 148 -4.83 -8.20 -2.11
CA CYS A 148 -3.76 -8.36 -3.09
C CYS A 148 -4.09 -9.30 -4.26
N ASN A 149 -5.32 -9.32 -4.73
CA ASN A 149 -5.69 -10.09 -5.91
C ASN A 149 -5.47 -9.31 -7.20
N SER A 150 -4.98 -9.98 -8.23
CA SER A 150 -4.89 -9.49 -9.61
C SER A 150 -5.80 -10.33 -10.50
N GLY A 151 -6.63 -9.65 -11.32
CA GLY A 151 -7.70 -10.30 -12.07
C GLY A 151 -9.07 -10.09 -11.42
N ASN A 152 -10.08 -10.84 -11.83
CA ASN A 152 -11.46 -10.60 -11.44
C ASN A 152 -12.08 -11.79 -10.68
N ARG A 153 -13.00 -11.50 -9.77
CA ARG A 153 -13.83 -12.50 -9.10
C ARG A 153 -13.02 -13.52 -8.28
N ASN A 154 -11.93 -13.08 -7.70
CA ASN A 154 -11.17 -13.90 -6.79
C ASN A 154 -11.73 -13.83 -5.37
N SER A 155 -11.68 -14.93 -4.65
CA SER A 155 -12.00 -15.04 -3.22
C SER A 155 -10.79 -15.61 -2.48
N GLY A 156 -10.30 -14.89 -1.47
CA GLY A 156 -9.06 -15.18 -0.77
C GLY A 156 -7.95 -14.20 -1.16
N ASP A 157 -6.73 -14.48 -0.77
CA ASP A 157 -5.63 -13.53 -0.85
C ASP A 157 -4.58 -13.92 -1.88
N CYS A 158 -3.96 -12.89 -2.49
CA CYS A 158 -2.79 -13.06 -3.34
C CYS A 158 -3.02 -13.95 -4.57
N ASN A 159 -4.20 -13.91 -5.17
CA ASN A 159 -4.49 -14.65 -6.39
C ASN A 159 -4.14 -13.81 -7.63
N SER A 160 -3.67 -14.48 -8.68
CA SER A 160 -3.41 -13.92 -10.01
C SER A 160 -4.20 -14.71 -11.05
N GLY A 161 -4.98 -14.02 -11.86
CA GLY A 161 -5.96 -14.60 -12.78
C GLY A 161 -7.39 -14.41 -12.29
N ASP A 162 -8.34 -15.06 -12.94
CA ASP A 162 -9.77 -14.86 -12.71
C ASP A 162 -10.41 -16.07 -12.01
N TRP A 163 -11.43 -15.83 -11.22
CA TRP A 163 -12.27 -16.87 -10.62
C TRP A 163 -11.55 -17.85 -9.68
N ASN A 164 -10.54 -17.41 -8.98
CA ASN A 164 -9.88 -18.25 -7.99
C ASN A 164 -10.59 -18.18 -6.63
N SER A 165 -10.63 -19.33 -5.95
CA SER A 165 -11.09 -19.47 -4.57
C SER A 165 -9.99 -20.07 -3.72
N GLY A 166 -9.61 -19.39 -2.65
CA GLY A 166 -8.47 -19.72 -1.81
C GLY A 166 -7.30 -18.77 -2.03
N ASN A 167 -6.11 -19.13 -1.58
CA ASN A 167 -5.01 -18.18 -1.50
C ASN A 167 -3.83 -18.58 -2.39
N ARG A 168 -3.15 -17.57 -2.96
CA ARG A 168 -1.91 -17.72 -3.70
C ARG A 168 -2.03 -18.63 -4.94
N ASN A 169 -3.13 -18.51 -5.64
CA ASN A 169 -3.33 -19.20 -6.91
C ASN A 169 -2.84 -18.32 -8.07
N SER A 170 -2.30 -18.96 -9.09
CA SER A 170 -1.89 -18.34 -10.36
C SER A 170 -2.52 -19.09 -11.51
N GLY A 171 -3.23 -18.40 -12.39
CA GLY A 171 -4.10 -18.94 -13.43
C GLY A 171 -5.56 -18.76 -13.06
N ASP A 172 -6.46 -19.36 -13.83
CA ASP A 172 -7.89 -19.16 -13.73
C ASP A 172 -8.62 -20.37 -13.13
N TRP A 173 -9.72 -20.12 -12.45
CA TRP A 173 -10.63 -21.18 -11.99
C TRP A 173 -10.02 -22.19 -10.99
N ASN A 174 -9.07 -21.75 -10.16
CA ASN A 174 -8.52 -22.62 -9.14
C ASN A 174 -9.35 -22.59 -7.85
N SER A 175 -9.53 -23.74 -7.24
CA SER A 175 -10.12 -23.91 -5.91
C SER A 175 -9.10 -24.57 -4.96
N GLY A 176 -8.81 -23.91 -3.86
CA GLY A 176 -7.76 -24.32 -2.94
C GLY A 176 -6.59 -23.34 -2.91
N ASN A 177 -5.43 -23.77 -2.44
CA ASN A 177 -4.32 -22.86 -2.20
C ASN A 177 -3.06 -23.25 -2.97
N ARG A 178 -2.31 -22.23 -3.42
CA ARG A 178 -0.99 -22.41 -4.04
C ARG A 178 -1.03 -23.24 -5.32
N ASN A 179 -2.07 -23.11 -6.10
CA ASN A 179 -2.16 -23.75 -7.40
C ASN A 179 -1.53 -22.84 -8.48
N SER A 180 -0.92 -23.47 -9.47
CA SER A 180 -0.36 -22.82 -10.65
C SER A 180 -0.87 -23.55 -11.90
N GLY A 181 -1.44 -22.80 -12.83
CA GLY A 181 -2.21 -23.31 -13.97
C GLY A 181 -3.70 -23.13 -13.76
N ASP A 182 -4.52 -23.69 -14.65
CA ASP A 182 -5.95 -23.45 -14.68
C ASP A 182 -6.74 -24.68 -14.23
N TRP A 183 -7.93 -24.44 -13.68
CA TRP A 183 -8.89 -25.48 -13.34
C TRP A 183 -8.41 -26.51 -12.29
N ASN A 184 -7.59 -26.09 -11.34
CA ASN A 184 -7.14 -26.99 -10.29
C ASN A 184 -8.10 -26.96 -9.08
N SER A 185 -8.35 -28.15 -8.52
CA SER A 185 -9.07 -28.33 -7.26
C SER A 185 -8.18 -29.06 -6.27
N GLY A 186 -7.97 -28.47 -5.11
CA GLY A 186 -7.02 -28.94 -4.10
C GLY A 186 -5.87 -27.97 -3.90
N ASN A 187 -4.76 -28.43 -3.34
CA ASN A 187 -3.67 -27.56 -2.95
C ASN A 187 -2.35 -27.94 -3.60
N ARG A 188 -1.51 -26.94 -3.90
CA ARG A 188 -0.15 -27.15 -4.40
C ARG A 188 -0.06 -27.89 -5.73
N ASN A 189 -1.06 -27.72 -6.58
CA ASN A 189 -1.03 -28.29 -7.92
C ASN A 189 -0.25 -27.39 -8.87
N SER A 190 0.46 -28.00 -9.80
CA SER A 190 1.17 -27.34 -10.89
C SER A 190 0.79 -28.00 -12.22
N GLY A 191 0.31 -27.23 -13.17
CA GLY A 191 -0.33 -27.68 -14.40
C GLY A 191 -1.82 -27.52 -14.35
N ASP A 192 -2.54 -28.04 -15.34
CA ASP A 192 -3.94 -27.77 -15.53
C ASP A 192 -4.83 -28.96 -15.21
N CYS A 193 -6.04 -28.67 -14.77
CA CYS A 193 -7.09 -29.66 -14.57
C CYS A 193 -6.76 -30.77 -13.56
N ASN A 194 -6.06 -30.42 -12.49
CA ASN A 194 -5.75 -31.39 -11.44
C ASN A 194 -6.83 -31.37 -10.34
N SER A 195 -7.11 -32.55 -9.79
CA SER A 195 -7.98 -32.74 -8.63
C SER A 195 -7.22 -33.52 -7.56
N GLY A 196 -7.16 -32.99 -6.35
CA GLY A 196 -6.35 -33.51 -5.26
C GLY A 196 -5.17 -32.58 -4.95
N ASP A 197 -4.24 -33.05 -4.14
CA ASP A 197 -3.16 -32.23 -3.63
C ASP A 197 -1.79 -32.62 -4.22
N CYS A 198 -0.93 -31.62 -4.37
CA CYS A 198 0.48 -31.84 -4.72
C CYS A 198 0.72 -32.52 -6.07
N ASN A 199 -0.14 -32.30 -7.04
CA ASN A 199 0.05 -32.84 -8.38
C ASN A 199 0.93 -31.94 -9.24
N SER A 200 1.74 -32.57 -10.10
CA SER A 200 2.56 -31.88 -11.11
C SER A 200 2.29 -32.48 -12.48
N GLY A 201 1.93 -31.65 -13.43
CA GLY A 201 1.43 -32.03 -14.74
C GLY A 201 -0.08 -31.84 -14.84
N ASP A 202 -0.68 -32.39 -15.89
CA ASP A 202 -2.08 -32.04 -16.23
C ASP A 202 -2.99 -33.28 -16.10
N TRP A 203 -4.25 -32.99 -15.75
CA TRP A 203 -5.32 -33.99 -15.73
C TRP A 203 -5.08 -35.13 -14.71
N ASN A 204 -4.47 -34.79 -13.57
CA ASN A 204 -4.30 -35.79 -12.50
C ASN A 204 -5.47 -35.74 -11.53
N SER A 205 -5.83 -36.94 -11.02
CA SER A 205 -6.84 -37.11 -9.96
C SER A 205 -6.25 -37.95 -8.85
N GLY A 206 -6.34 -37.50 -7.63
CA GLY A 206 -5.65 -38.02 -6.47
C GLY A 206 -4.46 -37.16 -6.06
N ASP A 207 -3.64 -37.66 -5.14
CA ASP A 207 -2.61 -36.86 -4.53
C ASP A 207 -1.20 -37.28 -4.98
N TRP A 208 -0.26 -36.34 -5.01
CA TRP A 208 1.15 -36.60 -5.25
C TRP A 208 1.48 -37.22 -6.61
N ASN A 209 0.70 -36.97 -7.63
CA ASN A 209 1.01 -37.47 -8.97
C ASN A 209 1.99 -36.56 -9.70
N SER A 210 2.90 -37.16 -10.45
CA SER A 210 3.85 -36.51 -11.35
C SER A 210 3.70 -37.04 -12.77
N GLY A 211 3.45 -36.14 -13.72
CA GLY A 211 3.10 -36.47 -15.09
C GLY A 211 1.65 -36.22 -15.39
N ASN A 212 1.13 -36.77 -16.48
CA ASN A 212 -0.19 -36.39 -16.97
C ASN A 212 -1.17 -37.55 -16.99
N ARG A 213 -2.44 -37.28 -16.68
CA ARG A 213 -3.56 -38.19 -16.75
C ARG A 213 -3.44 -39.41 -15.83
N ASN A 214 -2.94 -39.15 -14.63
CA ASN A 214 -2.88 -40.17 -13.60
C ASN A 214 -4.16 -40.14 -12.74
N SER A 215 -4.54 -41.34 -12.27
CA SER A 215 -5.66 -41.50 -11.34
C SER A 215 -5.22 -42.43 -10.20
N GLY A 216 -5.45 -41.99 -8.96
CA GLY A 216 -4.90 -42.59 -7.75
C GLY A 216 -3.75 -41.75 -7.21
N ASP A 217 -3.06 -42.29 -6.20
CA ASP A 217 -2.05 -41.54 -5.48
C ASP A 217 -0.61 -42.00 -5.82
N TRP A 218 0.36 -41.08 -5.73
CA TRP A 218 1.77 -41.33 -5.85
C TRP A 218 2.26 -41.84 -7.22
N ASN A 219 1.50 -41.64 -8.27
CA ASN A 219 1.89 -42.09 -9.60
C ASN A 219 3.00 -41.22 -10.21
N SER A 220 3.94 -41.85 -10.88
CA SER A 220 4.99 -41.21 -11.68
C SER A 220 4.90 -41.66 -13.14
N GLY A 221 4.91 -40.68 -14.05
CA GLY A 221 4.72 -40.93 -15.48
C GLY A 221 3.33 -40.59 -15.96
N ASN A 222 2.90 -41.13 -17.07
CA ASN A 222 1.65 -40.75 -17.71
C ASN A 222 0.66 -41.88 -17.84
N ARG A 223 -0.62 -41.59 -17.66
CA ARG A 223 -1.75 -42.52 -17.87
C ARG A 223 -1.74 -43.71 -16.93
N ASN A 224 -1.30 -43.50 -15.72
CA ASN A 224 -1.35 -44.53 -14.69
C ASN A 224 -2.74 -44.54 -14.03
N SER A 225 -3.14 -45.72 -13.56
CA SER A 225 -4.37 -45.92 -12.78
C SER A 225 -4.08 -46.80 -11.60
N GLY A 226 -4.51 -46.38 -10.41
CA GLY A 226 -4.20 -47.03 -9.15
C GLY A 226 -3.10 -46.28 -8.38
N ASP A 227 -2.77 -46.76 -7.20
CA ASP A 227 -1.79 -46.13 -6.32
C ASP A 227 -0.40 -46.78 -6.56
N TRP A 228 0.68 -45.93 -6.62
CA TRP A 228 2.11 -46.27 -6.86
C TRP A 228 2.49 -46.52 -8.31
#